data_f260aac7ada1fbc22be58d733940c8c5
#
_entry.id   f260aac7ada1fbc22be58d733940c8c5
#
_cell.length_a   1.000
_cell.length_b   1.000
_cell.length_c   1.000
_cell.angle_alpha   90.00
_cell.angle_beta   90.00
_cell.angle_gamma   90.00
#
_symmetry.space_group_name_H-M   'P 1'
#
loop_
_entity.id
_entity.type
_entity.pdbx_description
1 polymer ?
#
loop_
_entity_poly.entity_id
_entity_poly.type
_entity_poly.pdbx_seq_one_letter_code
_entity_poly.pdbx_strand_id
1 'polypeptide(L)'
;MRLTLALLFCGFAALSARAVYLQVWQSDFLTDQGEKRVQRIAPIPAYRGMITDRRGEPLAVSTPVETLWANPREANPSPAQIQSLAHILDKNPDQLARLFADKSKAFVYVERLAEPPKAEQAKALKIGGLHSKPAYRRYYPAGEVTAHMLGVTNIEDNGQEGLELAYQSWLTGEPGAQRVVKDRPGNVVEILERLKAPKPGRDLVLSLNQHIQYLAYRELADAVTRNQAKA
;
A
#
# COMPACT_ATOMS: atom_id res chain seq x y z
N MET A 1 51.32 -43.83 6.23
CA MET A 1 50.06 -44.08 6.93
C MET A 1 49.91 -43.27 8.24
N ARG A 2 50.86 -43.31 9.17
CA ARG A 2 50.78 -42.54 10.44
C ARG A 2 50.83 -41.03 10.23
N LEU A 3 51.64 -40.54 9.30
CA LEU A 3 51.79 -39.10 8.99
C LEU A 3 50.52 -38.53 8.31
N THR A 4 49.89 -39.30 7.42
CA THR A 4 48.63 -38.90 6.77
C THR A 4 47.44 -38.84 7.73
N LEU A 5 47.42 -39.75 8.69
CA LEU A 5 46.40 -39.79 9.75
C LEU A 5 46.55 -38.59 10.71
N ALA A 6 47.80 -38.25 11.06
CA ALA A 6 48.10 -37.07 11.91
C ALA A 6 47.71 -35.76 11.19
N LEU A 7 47.99 -35.63 9.90
CA LEU A 7 47.56 -34.46 9.10
C LEU A 7 46.05 -34.31 9.01
N LEU A 8 45.33 -35.41 8.82
CA LEU A 8 43.86 -35.43 8.79
C LEU A 8 43.29 -35.04 10.18
N PHE A 9 43.86 -35.55 11.26
CA PHE A 9 43.44 -35.20 12.62
C PHE A 9 43.68 -33.72 12.94
N CYS A 10 44.84 -33.17 12.57
CA CYS A 10 45.12 -31.73 12.71
C CYS A 10 44.17 -30.87 11.89
N GLY A 11 43.87 -31.27 10.66
CA GLY A 11 42.89 -30.59 9.82
C GLY A 11 41.49 -30.59 10.43
N PHE A 12 41.04 -31.72 10.96
CA PHE A 12 39.74 -31.83 11.61
C PHE A 12 39.68 -31.02 12.92
N ALA A 13 40.76 -31.06 13.71
CA ALA A 13 40.86 -30.26 14.94
C ALA A 13 40.82 -28.75 14.65
N ALA A 14 41.51 -28.29 13.58
CA ALA A 14 41.48 -26.90 13.16
C ALA A 14 40.08 -26.45 12.67
N LEU A 15 39.38 -27.30 11.90
CA LEU A 15 38.00 -27.04 11.46
C LEU A 15 37.04 -26.99 12.65
N SER A 16 37.18 -27.93 13.62
CA SER A 16 36.36 -27.94 14.82
C SER A 16 36.58 -26.69 15.68
N ALA A 17 37.84 -26.31 15.89
CA ALA A 17 38.22 -25.09 16.62
C ALA A 17 37.65 -23.83 15.91
N ARG A 18 37.70 -23.78 14.56
CA ARG A 18 37.13 -22.69 13.78
C ARG A 18 35.60 -22.67 13.88
N ALA A 19 34.94 -23.82 13.86
CA ALA A 19 33.49 -23.91 14.02
C ALA A 19 33.06 -23.39 15.41
N VAL A 20 33.73 -23.80 16.48
CA VAL A 20 33.45 -23.30 17.82
C VAL A 20 33.70 -21.79 17.92
N TYR A 21 34.78 -21.29 17.34
CA TYR A 21 35.10 -19.86 17.34
C TYR A 21 33.97 -19.05 16.65
N LEU A 22 33.48 -19.52 15.49
CA LEU A 22 32.37 -18.85 14.76
C LEU A 22 31.05 -18.95 15.51
N GLN A 23 30.74 -20.09 16.15
CA GLN A 23 29.47 -20.32 16.82
C GLN A 23 29.38 -19.67 18.19
N VAL A 24 30.52 -19.51 18.91
CA VAL A 24 30.54 -18.98 20.29
C VAL A 24 30.98 -17.51 20.31
N TRP A 25 32.12 -17.19 19.68
CA TRP A 25 32.68 -15.83 19.76
C TRP A 25 32.16 -14.86 18.68
N GLN A 26 31.77 -15.37 17.51
CA GLN A 26 31.28 -14.53 16.45
C GLN A 26 29.77 -14.70 16.17
N SER A 27 29.07 -15.48 16.99
CA SER A 27 27.65 -15.74 16.77
C SER A 27 26.84 -14.44 16.77
N ASP A 28 27.05 -13.56 17.73
CA ASP A 28 26.32 -12.29 17.85
C ASP A 28 26.61 -11.35 16.68
N PHE A 29 27.89 -11.27 16.26
CA PHE A 29 28.28 -10.48 15.09
C PHE A 29 27.66 -11.02 13.78
N LEU A 30 27.68 -12.34 13.58
CA LEU A 30 27.13 -12.96 12.38
C LEU A 30 25.60 -12.88 12.35
N THR A 31 24.96 -13.01 13.51
CA THR A 31 23.50 -12.83 13.65
C THR A 31 23.12 -11.39 13.35
N ASP A 32 23.81 -10.40 13.95
CA ASP A 32 23.59 -8.97 13.70
C ASP A 32 23.81 -8.60 12.23
N GLN A 33 24.84 -9.16 11.57
CA GLN A 33 25.06 -8.98 10.13
C GLN A 33 23.96 -9.64 9.28
N GLY A 34 23.47 -10.79 9.69
CA GLY A 34 22.33 -11.47 9.06
C GLY A 34 21.05 -10.66 9.20
N GLU A 35 20.75 -10.18 10.40
CA GLU A 35 19.58 -9.35 10.69
C GLU A 35 19.59 -8.03 9.92
N LYS A 36 20.72 -7.31 9.89
CA LYS A 36 20.88 -6.07 9.12
C LYS A 36 20.59 -6.24 7.63
N ARG A 37 20.80 -7.43 7.06
CA ARG A 37 20.49 -7.71 5.65
C ARG A 37 19.01 -7.87 5.35
N VAL A 38 18.22 -8.30 6.33
CA VAL A 38 16.78 -8.55 6.20
C VAL A 38 15.93 -7.40 6.75
N GLN A 39 16.52 -6.56 7.61
CA GLN A 39 15.83 -5.38 8.15
C GLN A 39 15.68 -4.28 7.09
N ARG A 40 14.51 -3.69 7.01
CA ARG A 40 14.20 -2.57 6.12
C ARG A 40 13.35 -1.55 6.86
N ILE A 41 13.49 -0.29 6.47
CA ILE A 41 12.56 0.75 6.91
C ILE A 41 11.40 0.76 5.92
N ALA A 42 10.20 0.50 6.42
CA ALA A 42 8.95 0.56 5.67
C ALA A 42 8.15 1.79 6.11
N PRO A 43 7.58 2.56 5.16
CA PRO A 43 6.70 3.67 5.52
C PRO A 43 5.39 3.14 6.09
N ILE A 44 4.85 3.87 7.07
CA ILE A 44 3.49 3.71 7.57
C ILE A 44 2.67 4.80 6.91
N PRO A 45 1.65 4.48 6.09
CA PRO A 45 0.86 5.51 5.44
C PRO A 45 0.11 6.36 6.45
N ALA A 46 0.02 7.65 6.18
CA ALA A 46 -0.83 8.60 6.91
C ALA A 46 -2.03 8.96 6.04
N TYR A 47 -3.19 9.10 6.63
CA TYR A 47 -4.37 9.53 5.89
C TYR A 47 -4.39 11.05 5.72
N ARG A 48 -4.98 11.48 4.61
CA ARG A 48 -5.19 12.88 4.26
C ARG A 48 -6.28 13.47 5.13
N GLY A 49 -6.12 14.72 5.58
CA GLY A 49 -7.08 15.46 6.40
C GLY A 49 -8.46 15.53 5.73
N MET A 50 -9.50 15.51 6.53
CA MET A 50 -10.90 15.59 6.07
C MET A 50 -11.22 17.04 5.67
N ILE A 51 -12.07 17.21 4.65
CA ILE A 51 -12.69 18.50 4.34
C ILE A 51 -14.16 18.41 4.76
N THR A 52 -14.60 19.36 5.56
CA THR A 52 -15.98 19.41 6.05
C THR A 52 -16.62 20.76 5.74
N ASP A 53 -17.95 20.76 5.77
CA ASP A 53 -18.73 21.99 5.77
C ASP A 53 -18.67 22.69 7.15
N ARG A 54 -19.34 23.86 7.31
CA ARG A 54 -19.42 24.61 8.56
C ARG A 54 -20.10 23.87 9.72
N ARG A 55 -20.82 22.79 9.45
CA ARG A 55 -21.54 21.97 10.43
C ARG A 55 -20.80 20.67 10.74
N GLY A 56 -19.64 20.43 10.11
CA GLY A 56 -18.89 19.22 10.28
C GLY A 56 -19.33 18.08 9.32
N GLU A 57 -20.25 18.36 8.38
CA GLU A 57 -20.64 17.37 7.38
C GLU A 57 -19.48 17.08 6.42
N PRO A 58 -19.16 15.80 6.18
CA PRO A 58 -17.99 15.43 5.39
C PRO A 58 -18.20 15.72 3.90
N LEU A 59 -17.28 16.48 3.32
CA LEU A 59 -17.22 16.80 1.89
C LEU A 59 -16.13 16.01 1.16
N ALA A 60 -15.03 15.72 1.85
CA ALA A 60 -13.98 14.81 1.36
C ALA A 60 -13.37 14.04 2.53
N VAL A 61 -13.34 12.72 2.42
CA VAL A 61 -12.81 11.80 3.45
C VAL A 61 -11.83 10.80 2.85
N SER A 62 -10.84 10.37 3.64
CA SER A 62 -9.92 9.29 3.24
C SER A 62 -10.38 8.00 3.89
N THR A 63 -10.73 7.01 3.07
CA THR A 63 -11.16 5.68 3.51
C THR A 63 -10.00 4.69 3.39
N PRO A 64 -9.81 3.78 4.36
CA PRO A 64 -8.78 2.76 4.27
C PRO A 64 -9.13 1.76 3.16
N VAL A 65 -8.14 1.43 2.35
CA VAL A 65 -8.20 0.46 1.25
C VAL A 65 -6.89 -0.31 1.19
N GLU A 66 -6.81 -1.30 0.31
CA GLU A 66 -5.58 -2.06 0.08
C GLU A 66 -5.13 -1.99 -1.37
N THR A 67 -3.83 -1.96 -1.59
CA THR A 67 -3.25 -2.13 -2.91
C THR A 67 -2.69 -3.54 -3.02
N LEU A 68 -3.27 -4.35 -3.90
CA LEU A 68 -2.79 -5.67 -4.23
C LEU A 68 -1.70 -5.58 -5.30
N TRP A 69 -0.58 -6.23 -5.05
CA TRP A 69 0.53 -6.31 -5.98
C TRP A 69 1.10 -7.72 -6.00
N ALA A 70 1.77 -8.07 -7.07
CA ALA A 70 2.38 -9.38 -7.20
C ALA A 70 3.84 -9.28 -7.65
N ASN A 71 4.63 -10.28 -7.25
CA ASN A 71 5.92 -10.57 -7.85
C ASN A 71 5.74 -11.70 -8.88
N PRO A 72 5.67 -11.41 -10.19
CA PRO A 72 5.44 -12.44 -11.21
C PRO A 72 6.49 -13.54 -11.22
N ARG A 73 7.73 -13.27 -10.76
CA ARG A 73 8.80 -14.29 -10.72
C ARG A 73 8.50 -15.41 -9.73
N GLU A 74 7.75 -15.11 -8.68
CA GLU A 74 7.39 -16.04 -7.59
C GLU A 74 5.94 -16.50 -7.72
N ALA A 75 5.08 -15.65 -8.26
CA ALA A 75 3.67 -15.93 -8.41
C ALA A 75 3.45 -16.98 -9.53
N ASN A 76 2.79 -18.07 -9.18
CA ASN A 76 2.40 -19.11 -10.13
C ASN A 76 0.95 -19.56 -9.88
N PRO A 77 -0.04 -18.65 -10.09
CA PRO A 77 -1.43 -18.98 -9.85
C PRO A 77 -1.92 -20.04 -10.85
N SER A 78 -2.76 -20.97 -10.36
CA SER A 78 -3.47 -21.90 -11.23
C SER A 78 -4.53 -21.17 -12.07
N PRO A 79 -4.97 -21.73 -13.20
CA PRO A 79 -6.04 -21.15 -14.01
C PRO A 79 -7.33 -20.88 -13.20
N ALA A 80 -7.67 -21.77 -12.27
CA ALA A 80 -8.81 -21.59 -11.37
C ALA A 80 -8.62 -20.40 -10.42
N GLN A 81 -7.41 -20.22 -9.86
CA GLN A 81 -7.11 -19.07 -9.02
C GLN A 81 -7.16 -17.75 -9.81
N ILE A 82 -6.71 -17.75 -11.08
CA ILE A 82 -6.81 -16.56 -11.95
C ILE A 82 -8.27 -16.21 -12.19
N GLN A 83 -9.13 -17.19 -12.49
CA GLN A 83 -10.56 -16.96 -12.69
C GLN A 83 -11.24 -16.42 -11.43
N SER A 84 -10.95 -17.04 -10.27
CA SER A 84 -11.47 -16.56 -8.98
C SER A 84 -11.01 -15.13 -8.65
N LEU A 85 -9.74 -14.84 -8.86
CA LEU A 85 -9.19 -13.51 -8.64
C LEU A 85 -9.81 -12.47 -9.59
N ALA A 86 -10.00 -12.86 -10.87
CA ALA A 86 -10.66 -12.03 -11.87
C ALA A 86 -12.11 -11.70 -11.47
N HIS A 87 -12.84 -12.68 -10.97
CA HIS A 87 -14.20 -12.49 -10.48
C HIS A 87 -14.27 -11.57 -9.25
N ILE A 88 -13.37 -11.76 -8.27
CA ILE A 88 -13.30 -10.92 -7.05
C ILE A 88 -13.01 -9.46 -7.41
N LEU A 89 -12.09 -9.23 -8.35
CA LEU A 89 -11.60 -7.90 -8.71
C LEU A 89 -12.35 -7.25 -9.89
N ASP A 90 -13.38 -7.91 -10.44
CA ASP A 90 -14.12 -7.48 -11.64
C ASP A 90 -13.18 -7.20 -12.83
N LYS A 91 -12.19 -8.09 -13.06
CA LYS A 91 -11.17 -7.96 -14.11
C LYS A 91 -11.26 -9.07 -15.14
N ASN A 92 -10.67 -8.80 -16.31
CA ASN A 92 -10.53 -9.82 -17.34
C ASN A 92 -9.46 -10.85 -16.93
N PRO A 93 -9.80 -12.17 -16.88
CA PRO A 93 -8.86 -13.22 -16.49
C PRO A 93 -7.64 -13.32 -17.42
N ASP A 94 -7.79 -13.04 -18.73
CA ASP A 94 -6.67 -13.07 -19.67
C ASP A 94 -5.65 -11.94 -19.40
N GLN A 95 -6.13 -10.78 -18.97
CA GLN A 95 -5.25 -9.67 -18.58
C GLN A 95 -4.46 -10.04 -17.32
N LEU A 96 -5.10 -10.64 -16.31
CA LEU A 96 -4.42 -11.12 -15.11
C LEU A 96 -3.43 -12.23 -15.45
N ALA A 97 -3.78 -13.19 -16.30
CA ALA A 97 -2.89 -14.25 -16.73
C ALA A 97 -1.62 -13.69 -17.38
N ARG A 98 -1.74 -12.72 -18.29
CA ARG A 98 -0.58 -12.03 -18.91
C ARG A 98 0.28 -11.30 -17.90
N LEU A 99 -0.34 -10.66 -16.89
CA LEU A 99 0.34 -9.92 -15.84
C LEU A 99 1.21 -10.86 -15.00
N PHE A 100 0.73 -12.06 -14.64
CA PHE A 100 1.48 -13.06 -13.91
C PHE A 100 2.49 -13.83 -14.78
N ALA A 101 2.29 -13.87 -16.10
CA ALA A 101 3.20 -14.53 -17.04
C ALA A 101 4.49 -13.74 -17.29
N ASP A 102 4.48 -12.42 -17.10
CA ASP A 102 5.63 -11.55 -17.35
C ASP A 102 6.70 -11.67 -16.24
N LYS A 103 7.48 -12.74 -16.30
CA LYS A 103 8.56 -13.02 -15.33
C LYS A 103 9.76 -12.05 -15.42
N SER A 104 9.78 -11.14 -16.37
CA SER A 104 10.81 -10.08 -16.43
C SER A 104 10.65 -9.08 -15.27
N LYS A 105 9.44 -8.87 -14.81
CA LYS A 105 9.09 -7.95 -13.73
C LYS A 105 9.17 -8.63 -12.36
N ALA A 106 9.68 -7.89 -11.37
CA ALA A 106 9.66 -8.32 -9.96
C ALA A 106 8.48 -7.70 -9.17
N PHE A 107 7.77 -6.75 -9.78
CA PHE A 107 6.67 -6.04 -9.16
C PHE A 107 5.64 -5.61 -10.21
N VAL A 108 4.39 -5.95 -9.98
CA VAL A 108 3.25 -5.50 -10.79
C VAL A 108 2.05 -5.21 -9.88
N TYR A 109 1.32 -4.15 -10.19
CA TYR A 109 0.04 -3.90 -9.52
C TYR A 109 -1.02 -4.83 -10.10
N VAL A 110 -1.69 -5.58 -9.23
CA VAL A 110 -2.86 -6.42 -9.57
C VAL A 110 -4.14 -5.60 -9.46
N GLU A 111 -4.31 -4.92 -8.32
CA GLU A 111 -5.39 -3.98 -8.09
C GLU A 111 -4.91 -2.85 -7.18
N ARG A 112 -5.16 -1.61 -7.56
CA ARG A 112 -4.88 -0.45 -6.73
C ARG A 112 -6.16 0.03 -6.07
N LEU A 113 -6.06 0.39 -4.79
CA LEU A 113 -7.19 0.92 -4.01
C LEU A 113 -8.38 -0.05 -3.94
N ALA A 114 -8.10 -1.35 -3.79
CA ALA A 114 -9.12 -2.38 -3.58
C ALA A 114 -9.85 -2.16 -2.25
N GLU A 115 -11.15 -2.35 -2.26
CA GLU A 115 -11.95 -2.34 -1.04
C GLU A 115 -11.52 -3.48 -0.10
N PRO A 116 -11.52 -3.27 1.24
CA PRO A 116 -11.07 -4.28 2.18
C PRO A 116 -11.70 -5.67 1.99
N PRO A 117 -13.02 -5.81 1.75
CA PRO A 117 -13.63 -7.12 1.53
C PRO A 117 -13.08 -7.85 0.30
N LYS A 118 -12.85 -7.13 -0.81
CA LYS A 118 -12.26 -7.71 -2.04
C LYS A 118 -10.80 -8.12 -1.81
N ALA A 119 -10.04 -7.28 -1.09
CA ALA A 119 -8.65 -7.58 -0.76
C ALA A 119 -8.52 -8.81 0.14
N GLU A 120 -9.39 -8.97 1.15
CA GLU A 120 -9.44 -10.15 2.00
C GLU A 120 -9.77 -11.43 1.22
N GLN A 121 -10.77 -11.38 0.33
CA GLN A 121 -11.11 -12.50 -0.54
C GLN A 121 -9.95 -12.87 -1.47
N ALA A 122 -9.26 -11.88 -2.04
CA ALA A 122 -8.07 -12.13 -2.88
C ALA A 122 -6.93 -12.78 -2.09
N LYS A 123 -6.68 -12.33 -0.85
CA LYS A 123 -5.69 -12.95 0.06
C LYS A 123 -6.05 -14.39 0.44
N ALA A 124 -7.34 -14.66 0.62
CA ALA A 124 -7.85 -16.01 0.94
C ALA A 124 -7.57 -17.05 -0.17
N LEU A 125 -7.34 -16.62 -1.42
CA LEU A 125 -6.92 -17.53 -2.50
C LEU A 125 -5.50 -18.09 -2.32
N LYS A 126 -4.71 -17.54 -1.38
CA LYS A 126 -3.34 -17.97 -1.04
C LYS A 126 -2.44 -18.13 -2.27
N ILE A 127 -2.53 -17.19 -3.21
CA ILE A 127 -1.66 -17.16 -4.38
C ILE A 127 -0.26 -16.76 -3.93
N GLY A 128 0.72 -17.65 -4.13
CA GLY A 128 2.12 -17.32 -3.82
C GLY A 128 2.59 -16.11 -4.63
N GLY A 129 3.32 -15.18 -3.99
CA GLY A 129 3.79 -13.96 -4.63
C GLY A 129 2.73 -12.86 -4.84
N LEU A 130 1.49 -13.06 -4.37
CA LEU A 130 0.48 -12.01 -4.27
C LEU A 130 0.52 -11.40 -2.87
N HIS A 131 0.63 -10.08 -2.78
CA HIS A 131 0.80 -9.33 -1.55
C HIS A 131 -0.16 -8.16 -1.50
N SER A 132 -0.40 -7.64 -0.29
CA SER A 132 -1.15 -6.40 -0.11
C SER A 132 -0.34 -5.38 0.69
N LYS A 133 -0.66 -4.10 0.48
CA LYS A 133 -0.18 -3.01 1.31
C LYS A 133 -1.34 -2.07 1.62
N PRO A 134 -1.42 -1.52 2.85
CA PRO A 134 -2.43 -0.54 3.19
C PRO A 134 -2.26 0.73 2.35
N ALA A 135 -3.38 1.32 1.98
CA ALA A 135 -3.47 2.58 1.25
C ALA A 135 -4.72 3.34 1.69
N TYR A 136 -4.89 4.55 1.20
CA TYR A 136 -6.10 5.34 1.41
C TYR A 136 -6.68 5.74 0.06
N ARG A 137 -8.02 5.81 0.01
CA ARG A 137 -8.78 6.29 -1.15
C ARG A 137 -9.57 7.51 -0.74
N ARG A 138 -9.43 8.59 -1.51
CA ARG A 138 -10.22 9.78 -1.31
C ARG A 138 -11.65 9.55 -1.80
N TYR A 139 -12.62 9.90 -0.98
CA TYR A 139 -14.04 9.78 -1.26
C TYR A 139 -14.73 11.11 -1.04
N TYR A 140 -15.65 11.47 -1.94
CA TYR A 140 -16.37 12.74 -1.95
C TYR A 140 -17.89 12.48 -1.83
N PRO A 141 -18.43 12.49 -0.60
CA PRO A 141 -19.84 12.14 -0.35
C PRO A 141 -20.85 13.01 -1.13
N ALA A 142 -20.54 14.30 -1.30
CA ALA A 142 -21.41 15.25 -1.99
C ALA A 142 -21.33 15.15 -3.54
N GLY A 143 -20.43 14.34 -4.09
CA GLY A 143 -20.28 14.10 -5.52
C GLY A 143 -20.17 15.39 -6.34
N GLU A 144 -20.96 15.49 -7.41
CA GLU A 144 -20.93 16.59 -8.36
C GLU A 144 -21.25 17.96 -7.74
N VAL A 145 -22.03 17.99 -6.67
CA VAL A 145 -22.50 19.23 -6.03
C VAL A 145 -21.33 20.11 -5.56
N THR A 146 -20.21 19.50 -5.19
CA THR A 146 -19.04 20.20 -4.67
C THR A 146 -17.78 19.95 -5.49
N ALA A 147 -17.87 19.18 -6.56
CA ALA A 147 -16.71 18.70 -7.33
C ALA A 147 -15.79 19.83 -7.80
N HIS A 148 -16.33 20.87 -8.44
CA HIS A 148 -15.54 21.98 -8.97
C HIS A 148 -14.81 22.79 -7.90
N MET A 149 -15.39 22.87 -6.72
CA MET A 149 -14.77 23.59 -5.60
C MET A 149 -13.71 22.74 -4.89
N LEU A 150 -14.06 21.50 -4.59
CA LEU A 150 -13.14 20.59 -3.88
C LEU A 150 -11.99 20.15 -4.78
N GLY A 151 -12.26 19.91 -6.04
CA GLY A 151 -11.34 19.25 -6.94
C GLY A 151 -11.23 17.76 -6.65
N VAL A 152 -10.17 17.13 -7.16
CA VAL A 152 -9.92 15.70 -7.01
C VAL A 152 -8.46 15.43 -6.65
N THR A 153 -8.21 14.26 -6.08
CA THR A 153 -6.86 13.73 -5.90
C THR A 153 -6.54 12.68 -6.96
N ASN A 154 -5.26 12.50 -7.25
CA ASN A 154 -4.81 11.37 -8.06
C ASN A 154 -4.75 10.09 -7.21
N ILE A 155 -4.34 8.99 -7.84
CA ILE A 155 -4.25 7.66 -7.21
C ILE A 155 -3.17 7.60 -6.12
N GLU A 156 -2.23 8.53 -6.08
CA GLU A 156 -1.22 8.72 -5.03
C GLU A 156 -1.69 9.66 -3.91
N ASP A 157 -2.98 10.04 -3.89
CA ASP A 157 -3.60 10.95 -2.90
C ASP A 157 -3.04 12.39 -2.94
N ASN A 158 -2.53 12.82 -4.10
CA ASN A 158 -2.11 14.21 -4.33
C ASN A 158 -3.21 15.00 -5.01
N GLY A 159 -3.54 16.18 -4.47
CA GLY A 159 -4.52 17.09 -5.06
C GLY A 159 -4.13 17.52 -6.48
N GLN A 160 -5.09 17.50 -7.40
CA GLN A 160 -4.87 17.85 -8.79
C GLN A 160 -5.49 19.21 -9.13
N GLU A 161 -6.57 19.55 -8.47
CA GLU A 161 -7.31 20.80 -8.69
C GLU A 161 -8.09 21.23 -7.45
N GLY A 162 -8.71 22.41 -7.49
CA GLY A 162 -9.58 22.94 -6.43
C GLY A 162 -8.91 23.09 -5.08
N LEU A 163 -9.68 22.91 -4.02
CA LEU A 163 -9.20 22.99 -2.64
C LEU A 163 -8.22 21.85 -2.31
N GLU A 164 -8.36 20.69 -2.92
CA GLU A 164 -7.42 19.59 -2.74
C GLU A 164 -6.01 19.96 -3.17
N LEU A 165 -5.86 20.71 -4.27
CA LEU A 165 -4.57 21.23 -4.72
C LEU A 165 -4.12 22.44 -3.89
N ALA A 166 -5.00 23.41 -3.69
CA ALA A 166 -4.67 24.64 -2.99
C ALA A 166 -4.21 24.41 -1.55
N TYR A 167 -4.79 23.42 -0.87
CA TYR A 167 -4.44 23.04 0.49
C TYR A 167 -3.65 21.73 0.57
N GLN A 168 -2.94 21.37 -0.49
CA GLN A 168 -2.16 20.11 -0.56
C GLN A 168 -1.26 19.93 0.67
N SER A 169 -0.44 20.91 1.00
CA SER A 169 0.50 20.82 2.12
C SER A 169 -0.18 20.76 3.51
N TRP A 170 -1.40 21.26 3.62
CA TRP A 170 -2.19 21.24 4.84
C TRP A 170 -2.88 19.90 5.03
N LEU A 171 -3.49 19.39 3.96
CA LEU A 171 -4.28 18.18 3.97
C LEU A 171 -3.41 16.91 3.96
N THR A 172 -2.22 16.95 3.35
CA THR A 172 -1.34 15.78 3.27
C THR A 172 -0.75 15.45 4.62
N GLY A 173 -0.90 14.18 5.04
CA GLY A 173 -0.27 13.66 6.24
C GLY A 173 1.22 13.36 6.06
N GLU A 174 1.95 13.30 7.16
CA GLU A 174 3.34 12.85 7.18
C GLU A 174 3.39 11.34 7.40
N PRO A 175 3.98 10.55 6.49
CA PRO A 175 4.11 9.12 6.71
C PRO A 175 5.00 8.82 7.92
N GLY A 176 4.62 7.78 8.65
CA GLY A 176 5.45 7.19 9.68
C GLY A 176 6.52 6.29 9.09
N ALA A 177 7.37 5.73 9.96
CA ALA A 177 8.40 4.79 9.60
C ALA A 177 8.47 3.65 10.62
N GLN A 178 8.64 2.42 10.15
CA GLN A 178 8.81 1.25 10.98
C GLN A 178 9.95 0.39 10.46
N ARG A 179 10.68 -0.22 11.38
CA ARG A 179 11.69 -1.22 11.05
C ARG A 179 11.01 -2.58 10.96
N VAL A 180 11.17 -3.24 9.84
CA VAL A 180 10.54 -4.53 9.55
C VAL A 180 11.56 -5.55 9.08
N VAL A 181 11.32 -6.80 9.39
CA VAL A 181 12.00 -7.94 8.76
C VAL A 181 11.21 -8.28 7.51
N LYS A 182 11.91 -8.33 6.39
CA LYS A 182 11.33 -8.79 5.12
C LYS A 182 11.91 -10.13 4.74
N ASP A 183 11.05 -11.02 4.24
CA ASP A 183 11.48 -12.25 3.58
C ASP A 183 12.14 -11.96 2.22
N ARG A 184 12.64 -13.01 1.55
CA ARG A 184 13.22 -12.86 0.19
C ARG A 184 12.24 -12.27 -0.82
N PRO A 185 10.94 -12.65 -0.81
CA PRO A 185 9.93 -12.03 -1.66
C PRO A 185 9.64 -10.56 -1.35
N GLY A 186 10.01 -10.07 -0.17
CA GLY A 186 9.79 -8.67 0.23
C GLY A 186 8.57 -8.46 1.12
N ASN A 187 7.95 -9.53 1.61
CA ASN A 187 6.87 -9.44 2.59
C ASN A 187 7.40 -9.00 3.94
N VAL A 188 6.59 -8.25 4.65
CA VAL A 188 6.83 -7.96 6.07
C VAL A 188 6.47 -9.22 6.87
N VAL A 189 7.48 -9.88 7.43
CA VAL A 189 7.32 -11.05 8.30
C VAL A 189 7.10 -10.60 9.73
N GLU A 190 7.83 -9.57 10.15
CA GLU A 190 7.80 -9.07 11.52
C GLU A 190 8.03 -7.56 11.56
N ILE A 191 7.35 -6.89 12.48
CA ILE A 191 7.57 -5.47 12.78
C ILE A 191 8.41 -5.42 14.05
N LEU A 192 9.68 -5.03 13.93
CA LEU A 192 10.61 -4.96 15.05
C LEU A 192 10.37 -3.72 15.91
N GLU A 193 10.22 -2.57 15.26
CA GLU A 193 10.15 -1.29 15.95
C GLU A 193 9.41 -0.25 15.12
N ARG A 194 8.62 0.59 15.78
CA ARG A 194 8.03 1.78 15.18
C ARG A 194 8.95 2.97 15.42
N LEU A 195 9.66 3.41 14.36
CA LEU A 195 10.64 4.50 14.43
C LEU A 195 9.99 5.87 14.49
N LYS A 196 8.89 6.06 13.72
CA LYS A 196 8.13 7.31 13.65
C LYS A 196 6.65 6.96 13.50
N ALA A 197 5.80 7.53 14.35
CA ALA A 197 4.36 7.42 14.16
C ALA A 197 3.91 8.24 12.94
N PRO A 198 2.95 7.77 12.14
CA PRO A 198 2.36 8.58 11.09
C PRO A 198 1.60 9.75 11.71
N LYS A 199 1.67 10.92 11.08
CA LYS A 199 0.89 12.09 11.46
C LYS A 199 -0.18 12.31 10.40
N PRO A 200 -1.46 12.23 10.74
CA PRO A 200 -2.55 12.56 9.83
C PRO A 200 -2.41 13.97 9.28
N GLY A 201 -2.94 14.19 8.08
CA GLY A 201 -3.16 15.52 7.56
C GLY A 201 -4.12 16.31 8.44
N ARG A 202 -4.08 17.63 8.36
CA ARG A 202 -4.96 18.50 9.13
C ARG A 202 -6.30 18.64 8.42
N ASP A 203 -7.38 18.63 9.21
CA ASP A 203 -8.71 18.81 8.67
C ASP A 203 -8.94 20.26 8.22
N LEU A 204 -9.77 20.46 7.20
CA LEU A 204 -10.15 21.76 6.65
C LEU A 204 -11.65 21.94 6.79
N VAL A 205 -12.06 22.93 7.62
CA VAL A 205 -13.47 23.30 7.80
C VAL A 205 -13.78 24.48 6.89
N LEU A 206 -14.75 24.30 6.00
CA LEU A 206 -15.18 25.35 5.08
C LEU A 206 -16.32 26.20 5.67
N SER A 207 -16.46 27.43 5.22
CA SER A 207 -17.61 28.28 5.51
C SER A 207 -18.90 27.85 4.76
N LEU A 208 -18.76 26.91 3.82
CA LEU A 208 -19.86 26.35 3.02
C LEU A 208 -20.90 25.64 3.89
N ASN A 209 -22.13 25.58 3.42
CA ASN A 209 -23.18 24.70 3.93
C ASN A 209 -23.60 23.74 2.82
N GLN A 210 -23.41 22.43 3.02
CA GLN A 210 -23.67 21.41 2.03
C GLN A 210 -25.13 21.41 1.55
N HIS A 211 -26.07 21.64 2.45
CA HIS A 211 -27.49 21.65 2.11
C HIS A 211 -27.85 22.84 1.19
N ILE A 212 -27.34 24.04 1.50
CA ILE A 212 -27.56 25.22 0.65
C ILE A 212 -26.89 25.02 -0.70
N GLN A 213 -25.69 24.44 -0.73
CA GLN A 213 -24.97 24.11 -1.97
C GLN A 213 -25.77 23.13 -2.84
N TYR A 214 -26.34 22.10 -2.23
CA TYR A 214 -27.19 21.14 -2.92
C TYR A 214 -28.44 21.80 -3.53
N LEU A 215 -29.13 22.66 -2.79
CA LEU A 215 -30.30 23.38 -3.28
C LEU A 215 -29.93 24.28 -4.45
N ALA A 216 -28.83 25.05 -4.33
CA ALA A 216 -28.36 25.92 -5.40
C ALA A 216 -28.00 25.12 -6.67
N TYR A 217 -27.28 24.03 -6.51
CA TYR A 217 -26.90 23.13 -7.61
C TYR A 217 -28.15 22.59 -8.33
N ARG A 218 -29.12 22.08 -7.60
CA ARG A 218 -30.36 21.53 -8.16
C ARG A 218 -31.16 22.59 -8.94
N GLU A 219 -31.39 23.76 -8.35
CA GLU A 219 -32.16 24.83 -9.01
C GLU A 219 -31.45 25.37 -10.25
N LEU A 220 -30.10 25.44 -10.22
CA LEU A 220 -29.31 25.82 -11.40
C LEU A 220 -29.38 24.77 -12.49
N ALA A 221 -29.23 23.48 -12.15
CA ALA A 221 -29.35 22.38 -13.12
C ALA A 221 -30.73 22.36 -13.82
N ASP A 222 -31.79 22.56 -13.03
CA ASP A 222 -33.14 22.67 -13.54
C ASP A 222 -33.31 23.91 -14.44
N ALA A 223 -32.74 25.05 -14.09
CA ALA A 223 -32.78 26.27 -14.89
C ALA A 223 -32.01 26.10 -16.21
N VAL A 224 -30.83 25.48 -16.20
CA VAL A 224 -30.05 25.16 -17.40
C VAL A 224 -30.88 24.30 -18.35
N THR A 225 -31.53 23.24 -17.83
CA THR A 225 -32.34 22.32 -18.62
C THR A 225 -33.57 23.02 -19.20
N ARG A 226 -34.31 23.79 -18.41
CA ARG A 226 -35.54 24.50 -18.85
C ARG A 226 -35.25 25.57 -19.88
N ASN A 227 -34.13 26.29 -19.75
CA ASN A 227 -33.79 27.40 -20.64
C ASN A 227 -32.84 26.98 -21.77
N GLN A 228 -32.47 25.69 -21.86
CA GLN A 228 -31.47 25.18 -22.81
C GLN A 228 -30.20 26.02 -22.84
N ALA A 229 -29.77 26.48 -21.62
CA ALA A 229 -28.62 27.33 -21.49
C ALA A 229 -27.34 26.53 -21.84
N LYS A 230 -26.44 27.18 -22.56
CA LYS A 230 -25.11 26.62 -22.84
C LYS A 230 -24.13 27.17 -21.79
N ALA A 231 -23.35 26.28 -21.19
CA ALA A 231 -22.28 26.67 -20.31
C ALA A 231 -21.08 27.18 -21.12
#